data_8f37cb51bc50faa9239e9db024c15518
#
_entry.id   8f37cb51bc50faa9239e9db024c15518
#
_cell.length_a   1.000
_cell.length_b   1.000
_cell.length_c   1.000
_cell.angle_alpha   90.00
_cell.angle_beta   90.00
_cell.angle_gamma   90.00
#
_symmetry.space_group_name_H-M   'P 1'
#
loop_
_entity.id
_entity.type
_entity.pdbx_description
1 polymer ?
#
loop_
_entity_poly.entity_id
_entity_poly.type
_entity_poly.pdbx_seq_one_letter_code
_entity_poly.pdbx_strand_id
1 'polypeptide(L)'
;VLVISDMKTSLTLEEFANYSSFVDNGGNLIVLGEVKRQEHMNPVVEKLGLRFSDGILVAPSRQYLDDVIAARITEGALNASPYFAQLIRRGNTIITPSACAVEIIDTTKGFKISEVLATNPQGSWIEYETTDFINEKSTVNNKIGEIEKSNSVMLYLTRSIKNKPQQRIFVIGDSDCLSTKELSTSRAGLNGANFSLITEMFRCLSYDEYPIETGRVRPPDNNLHLSQNMMVWVKILFVWLIPLAIMAWSIVFLIRRKRR
;
A
#
# COMPACT_ATOMS: atom_id res chain seq x y z
N VAL A 1 -8.91 -9.44 -14.30
CA VAL A 1 -8.35 -9.56 -12.97
C VAL A 1 -9.46 -9.76 -11.96
N LEU A 2 -9.33 -10.76 -11.08
CA LEU A 2 -10.21 -10.96 -9.93
C LEU A 2 -9.52 -10.44 -8.67
N VAL A 3 -10.24 -9.72 -7.81
CA VAL A 3 -9.75 -9.25 -6.51
C VAL A 3 -10.59 -9.89 -5.41
N ILE A 4 -9.94 -10.55 -4.46
CA ILE A 4 -10.56 -11.17 -3.28
C ILE A 4 -9.95 -10.52 -2.05
N SER A 5 -10.77 -9.93 -1.19
CA SER A 5 -10.30 -9.26 0.04
C SER A 5 -11.27 -9.41 1.19
N ASP A 6 -10.76 -9.44 2.41
CA ASP A 6 -11.48 -9.40 3.69
C ASP A 6 -12.77 -10.25 3.70
N MET A 7 -12.67 -11.52 3.33
CA MET A 7 -13.81 -12.42 3.33
C MET A 7 -14.30 -12.66 4.77
N LYS A 8 -15.56 -12.34 5.02
CA LYS A 8 -16.21 -12.52 6.34
C LYS A 8 -16.85 -13.90 6.52
N THR A 9 -17.00 -14.62 5.42
CA THR A 9 -17.54 -15.97 5.37
C THR A 9 -16.76 -16.80 4.36
N SER A 10 -16.62 -18.09 4.59
CA SER A 10 -15.98 -18.99 3.62
C SER A 10 -16.80 -19.10 2.35
N LEU A 11 -16.14 -19.36 1.24
CA LEU A 11 -16.81 -19.64 -0.03
C LEU A 11 -17.67 -20.90 0.06
N THR A 12 -18.81 -20.88 -0.57
CA THR A 12 -19.61 -22.09 -0.81
C THR A 12 -18.86 -23.04 -1.75
N LEU A 13 -19.27 -24.29 -1.81
CA LEU A 13 -18.67 -25.28 -2.70
C LEU A 13 -18.73 -24.84 -4.17
N GLU A 14 -19.82 -24.21 -4.59
CA GLU A 14 -20.00 -23.69 -5.95
C GLU A 14 -19.06 -22.50 -6.23
N GLU A 15 -19.01 -21.53 -5.33
CA GLU A 15 -18.11 -20.38 -5.43
C GLU A 15 -16.65 -20.81 -5.47
N PHE A 16 -16.27 -21.79 -4.63
CA PHE A 16 -14.91 -22.33 -4.63
C PHE A 16 -14.60 -23.09 -5.94
N ALA A 17 -15.56 -23.81 -6.50
CA ALA A 17 -15.40 -24.47 -7.79
C ALA A 17 -15.19 -23.44 -8.92
N ASN A 18 -15.97 -22.35 -8.92
CA ASN A 18 -15.85 -21.26 -9.88
C ASN A 18 -14.50 -20.54 -9.75
N TYR A 19 -14.08 -20.24 -8.52
CA TYR A 19 -12.77 -19.69 -8.20
C TYR A 19 -11.64 -20.61 -8.71
N SER A 20 -11.71 -21.89 -8.37
CA SER A 20 -10.72 -22.88 -8.78
C SER A 20 -10.60 -22.97 -10.30
N SER A 21 -11.75 -23.00 -11.00
CA SER A 21 -11.80 -22.98 -12.46
C SER A 21 -11.16 -21.71 -13.03
N PHE A 22 -11.43 -20.54 -12.44
CA PHE A 22 -10.82 -19.27 -12.86
C PHE A 22 -9.30 -19.31 -12.73
N VAL A 23 -8.77 -19.81 -11.59
CA VAL A 23 -7.33 -19.96 -11.35
C VAL A 23 -6.71 -20.96 -12.33
N ASP A 24 -7.32 -22.15 -12.49
CA ASP A 24 -6.78 -23.21 -13.35
C ASP A 24 -6.80 -22.79 -14.83
N ASN A 25 -7.74 -21.94 -15.22
CA ASN A 25 -7.81 -21.33 -16.55
C ASN A 25 -6.84 -20.17 -16.78
N GLY A 26 -6.02 -19.79 -15.81
CA GLY A 26 -5.00 -18.74 -15.94
C GLY A 26 -5.49 -17.35 -15.70
N GLY A 27 -6.56 -17.18 -14.94
CA GLY A 27 -7.05 -15.87 -14.53
C GLY A 27 -6.05 -15.15 -13.61
N ASN A 28 -5.81 -13.86 -13.84
CA ASN A 28 -4.98 -13.03 -12.98
C ASN A 28 -5.74 -12.63 -11.72
N LEU A 29 -5.02 -12.59 -10.57
CA LEU A 29 -5.64 -12.51 -9.25
C LEU A 29 -4.89 -11.56 -8.32
N ILE A 30 -5.63 -10.87 -7.46
CA ILE A 30 -5.13 -10.24 -6.23
C ILE A 30 -5.89 -10.85 -5.05
N VAL A 31 -5.18 -11.38 -4.08
CA VAL A 31 -5.74 -11.85 -2.81
C VAL A 31 -5.17 -11.01 -1.69
N LEU A 32 -6.06 -10.38 -0.92
CA LEU A 32 -5.72 -9.52 0.21
C LEU A 32 -6.18 -10.22 1.48
N GLY A 33 -5.23 -10.64 2.32
CA GLY A 33 -5.49 -11.22 3.62
C GLY A 33 -5.96 -10.18 4.62
N GLU A 34 -6.49 -10.67 5.73
CA GLU A 34 -6.89 -9.82 6.86
C GLU A 34 -6.77 -10.62 8.15
N VAL A 35 -6.28 -9.98 9.21
CA VAL A 35 -6.20 -10.59 10.55
C VAL A 35 -7.58 -10.97 11.02
N LYS A 36 -7.69 -12.11 11.72
CA LYS A 36 -8.96 -12.70 12.20
C LYS A 36 -9.88 -13.14 11.05
N ARG A 37 -9.37 -13.23 9.81
CA ARG A 37 -10.09 -13.75 8.63
C ARG A 37 -9.38 -14.94 7.99
N GLN A 38 -8.27 -15.39 8.56
CA GLN A 38 -7.44 -16.46 8.01
C GLN A 38 -8.24 -17.74 7.75
N GLU A 39 -9.16 -18.09 8.65
CA GLU A 39 -10.02 -19.27 8.52
C GLU A 39 -10.82 -19.26 7.20
N HIS A 40 -11.32 -18.07 6.79
CA HIS A 40 -12.11 -17.92 5.56
C HIS A 40 -11.23 -17.75 4.33
N MET A 41 -10.07 -17.12 4.49
CA MET A 41 -9.15 -16.79 3.41
C MET A 41 -8.20 -17.92 3.05
N ASN A 42 -7.78 -18.75 4.04
CA ASN A 42 -6.80 -19.80 3.82
C ASN A 42 -7.22 -20.82 2.73
N PRO A 43 -8.47 -21.29 2.63
CA PRO A 43 -8.87 -22.20 1.54
C PRO A 43 -8.61 -21.61 0.16
N VAL A 44 -8.71 -20.28 -0.01
CA VAL A 44 -8.43 -19.58 -1.28
C VAL A 44 -6.94 -19.62 -1.60
N VAL A 45 -6.07 -19.29 -0.66
CA VAL A 45 -4.62 -19.22 -0.91
C VAL A 45 -3.96 -20.60 -0.89
N GLU A 46 -4.50 -21.58 -0.18
CA GLU A 46 -4.02 -22.97 -0.19
C GLU A 46 -4.13 -23.63 -1.57
N LYS A 47 -5.13 -23.24 -2.37
CA LYS A 47 -5.20 -23.62 -3.79
C LYS A 47 -3.95 -23.17 -4.56
N LEU A 48 -3.31 -22.07 -4.11
CA LEU A 48 -2.10 -21.51 -4.72
C LEU A 48 -0.81 -22.08 -4.09
N GLY A 49 -0.92 -22.90 -3.03
CA GLY A 49 0.21 -23.41 -2.26
C GLY A 49 0.71 -22.46 -1.18
N LEU A 50 -0.13 -21.52 -0.75
CA LEU A 50 0.17 -20.50 0.25
C LEU A 50 -0.77 -20.60 1.46
N ARG A 51 -0.39 -19.95 2.55
CA ARG A 51 -1.22 -19.81 3.75
C ARG A 51 -0.97 -18.46 4.42
N PHE A 52 -1.98 -17.85 4.95
CA PHE A 52 -1.84 -16.73 5.88
C PHE A 52 -1.54 -17.27 7.29
N SER A 53 -0.55 -16.70 7.95
CA SER A 53 -0.19 -17.06 9.33
C SER A 53 -1.32 -16.73 10.30
N ASP A 54 -1.43 -17.51 11.39
CA ASP A 54 -2.49 -17.34 12.38
C ASP A 54 -2.29 -16.10 13.29
N GLY A 55 -1.07 -15.56 13.37
CA GLY A 55 -0.73 -14.37 14.17
C GLY A 55 -0.72 -13.08 13.37
N ILE A 56 -0.35 -12.01 14.05
CA ILE A 56 -0.23 -10.66 13.52
C ILE A 56 1.25 -10.32 13.39
N LEU A 57 1.67 -9.73 12.28
CA LEU A 57 3.02 -9.22 12.12
C LEU A 57 3.19 -7.97 12.99
N VAL A 58 4.25 -7.95 13.79
CA VAL A 58 4.61 -6.81 14.62
C VAL A 58 6.04 -6.36 14.38
N ALA A 59 6.25 -5.06 14.53
CA ALA A 59 7.56 -4.41 14.49
C ALA A 59 7.56 -3.23 15.46
N PRO A 60 7.82 -3.44 16.76
CA PRO A 60 7.70 -2.41 17.78
C PRO A 60 8.44 -1.13 17.45
N SER A 61 7.74 -0.03 17.56
CA SER A 61 8.22 1.31 17.25
C SER A 61 7.91 2.27 18.41
N ARG A 62 8.71 3.35 18.54
CA ARG A 62 8.41 4.43 19.48
C ARG A 62 7.36 5.41 18.97
N GLN A 63 7.07 5.38 17.66
CA GLN A 63 6.25 6.40 16.99
C GLN A 63 4.88 5.86 16.53
N TYR A 64 4.77 4.54 16.34
CA TYR A 64 3.57 3.89 15.80
C TYR A 64 3.19 2.68 16.66
N LEU A 65 1.97 2.19 16.50
CA LEU A 65 1.54 0.94 17.08
C LEU A 65 2.41 -0.21 16.55
N ASP A 66 2.58 -1.25 17.35
CA ASP A 66 3.49 -2.35 17.05
C ASP A 66 3.07 -3.16 15.81
N ASP A 67 1.78 -3.13 15.45
CA ASP A 67 1.20 -3.76 14.26
C ASP A 67 1.29 -2.93 12.97
N VAL A 68 1.83 -1.69 13.04
CA VAL A 68 2.07 -0.87 11.84
C VAL A 68 3.41 -1.25 11.23
N ILE A 69 3.38 -2.12 10.23
CA ILE A 69 4.58 -2.60 9.56
C ILE A 69 4.98 -1.67 8.42
N ALA A 70 6.23 -1.24 8.40
CA ALA A 70 6.87 -0.62 7.25
C ALA A 70 7.62 -1.72 6.47
N ALA A 71 6.90 -2.46 5.63
CA ALA A 71 7.45 -3.56 4.87
C ALA A 71 8.47 -3.06 3.84
N ARG A 72 9.64 -3.69 3.79
CA ARG A 72 10.66 -3.41 2.78
C ARG A 72 10.29 -4.04 1.45
N ILE A 73 10.58 -3.34 0.37
CA ILE A 73 10.45 -3.88 -0.99
C ILE A 73 11.71 -4.70 -1.26
N THR A 74 11.53 -5.97 -1.63
CA THR A 74 12.63 -6.90 -1.89
C THR A 74 13.07 -6.86 -3.36
N GLU A 75 14.22 -7.46 -3.68
CA GLU A 75 14.64 -7.61 -5.08
C GLU A 75 13.70 -8.51 -5.89
N GLY A 76 12.99 -9.42 -5.22
CA GLY A 76 11.97 -10.25 -5.86
C GLY A 76 10.82 -9.47 -6.51
N ALA A 77 10.59 -8.23 -6.06
CA ALA A 77 9.62 -7.32 -6.66
C ALA A 77 9.94 -6.97 -8.13
N LEU A 78 11.22 -7.04 -8.53
CA LEU A 78 11.65 -6.78 -9.91
C LEU A 78 11.09 -7.80 -10.90
N ASN A 79 10.72 -9.00 -10.43
CA ASN A 79 10.04 -9.99 -11.26
C ASN A 79 8.59 -9.57 -11.62
N ALA A 80 7.98 -8.69 -10.83
CA ALA A 80 6.65 -8.14 -11.10
C ALA A 80 6.73 -6.88 -11.97
N SER A 81 7.61 -5.94 -11.63
CA SER A 81 7.81 -4.70 -12.40
C SER A 81 9.21 -4.12 -12.18
N PRO A 82 9.90 -3.71 -13.25
CA PRO A 82 11.19 -3.00 -13.16
C PRO A 82 11.10 -1.67 -12.39
N TYR A 83 9.91 -1.08 -12.28
CA TYR A 83 9.69 0.19 -11.57
C TYR A 83 10.05 0.07 -10.08
N PHE A 84 9.91 -1.11 -9.48
CA PHE A 84 10.30 -1.34 -8.08
C PHE A 84 11.78 -1.03 -7.81
N ALA A 85 12.66 -1.13 -8.82
CA ALA A 85 14.06 -0.75 -8.66
C ALA A 85 14.23 0.73 -8.23
N GLN A 86 13.34 1.62 -8.68
CA GLN A 86 13.37 3.02 -8.28
C GLN A 86 12.90 3.20 -6.83
N LEU A 87 11.87 2.47 -6.42
CA LEU A 87 11.36 2.52 -5.06
C LEU A 87 12.39 1.97 -4.07
N ILE A 88 13.05 0.86 -4.40
CA ILE A 88 14.12 0.26 -3.59
C ILE A 88 15.27 1.27 -3.43
N ARG A 89 15.76 1.88 -4.52
CA ARG A 89 16.86 2.87 -4.46
C ARG A 89 16.51 4.10 -3.62
N ARG A 90 15.24 4.49 -3.56
CA ARG A 90 14.76 5.62 -2.75
C ARG A 90 14.51 5.26 -1.28
N GLY A 91 14.69 4.00 -0.90
CA GLY A 91 14.36 3.52 0.44
C GLY A 91 12.86 3.62 0.78
N ASN A 92 12.00 3.50 -0.24
CA ASN A 92 10.56 3.45 -0.01
C ASN A 92 10.16 2.15 0.71
N THR A 93 9.13 2.26 1.53
CA THR A 93 8.49 1.12 2.21
C THR A 93 7.01 1.07 1.87
N ILE A 94 6.41 -0.08 2.08
CA ILE A 94 4.95 -0.22 1.99
C ILE A 94 4.40 -0.37 3.40
N ILE A 95 3.43 0.46 3.73
CA ILE A 95 2.83 0.44 5.05
C ILE A 95 1.69 -0.56 5.05
N THR A 96 1.78 -1.54 5.95
CA THR A 96 0.78 -2.61 6.10
C THR A 96 0.34 -2.68 7.56
N PRO A 97 -0.77 -2.00 7.91
CA PRO A 97 -1.32 -2.06 9.27
C PRO A 97 -1.98 -3.41 9.53
N SER A 98 -1.68 -4.01 10.68
CA SER A 98 -2.31 -5.28 11.12
C SER A 98 -2.19 -6.42 10.10
N ALA A 99 -1.03 -6.57 9.48
CA ALA A 99 -0.80 -7.61 8.48
C ALA A 99 -0.59 -9.00 9.09
N CYS A 100 -0.97 -10.06 8.39
CA CYS A 100 -0.48 -11.42 8.62
C CYS A 100 0.65 -11.77 7.65
N ALA A 101 1.49 -12.75 7.99
CA ALA A 101 2.50 -13.24 7.08
C ALA A 101 1.87 -14.13 6.00
N VAL A 102 2.49 -14.17 4.81
CA VAL A 102 2.14 -15.10 3.73
C VAL A 102 3.19 -16.21 3.69
N GLU A 103 2.80 -17.41 4.03
CA GLU A 103 3.67 -18.59 4.11
C GLU A 103 3.53 -19.45 2.86
N ILE A 104 4.64 -20.02 2.38
CA ILE A 104 4.66 -21.00 1.29
C ILE A 104 4.55 -22.38 1.91
N ILE A 105 3.45 -23.09 1.67
CA ILE A 105 3.20 -24.44 2.21
C ILE A 105 3.37 -25.53 1.17
N ASP A 106 3.24 -25.19 -0.12
CA ASP A 106 3.35 -26.18 -1.21
C ASP A 106 3.91 -25.54 -2.48
N THR A 107 5.10 -25.93 -2.87
CA THR A 107 5.75 -25.46 -4.11
C THR A 107 5.41 -26.30 -5.35
N THR A 108 4.63 -27.37 -5.19
CA THR A 108 4.28 -28.30 -6.29
C THR A 108 3.13 -27.83 -7.16
N LYS A 109 2.45 -26.72 -6.80
CA LYS A 109 1.33 -26.13 -7.55
C LYS A 109 1.71 -25.54 -8.92
N GLY A 110 2.99 -25.56 -9.27
CA GLY A 110 3.48 -25.12 -10.58
C GLY A 110 3.62 -23.61 -10.74
N PHE A 111 3.59 -22.85 -9.64
CA PHE A 111 3.88 -21.42 -9.63
C PHE A 111 5.36 -21.16 -9.35
N LYS A 112 5.93 -20.21 -10.10
CA LYS A 112 7.18 -19.55 -9.70
C LYS A 112 6.80 -18.43 -8.72
N ILE A 113 7.36 -18.49 -7.50
CA ILE A 113 7.04 -17.57 -6.42
C ILE A 113 8.21 -16.59 -6.23
N SER A 114 7.89 -15.31 -6.06
CA SER A 114 8.84 -14.24 -5.76
C SER A 114 8.34 -13.44 -4.57
N GLU A 115 9.20 -13.22 -3.57
CA GLU A 115 8.89 -12.35 -2.44
C GLU A 115 8.95 -10.89 -2.90
N VAL A 116 7.87 -10.14 -2.70
CA VAL A 116 7.77 -8.72 -3.10
C VAL A 116 7.97 -7.80 -1.91
N LEU A 117 7.28 -8.11 -0.81
CA LEU A 117 7.38 -7.36 0.43
C LEU A 117 7.74 -8.30 1.58
N ALA A 118 8.61 -7.83 2.45
CA ALA A 118 8.99 -8.55 3.65
C ALA A 118 9.20 -7.60 4.83
N THR A 119 9.06 -8.13 6.05
CA THR A 119 9.44 -7.42 7.28
C THR A 119 10.97 -7.38 7.40
N ASN A 120 11.46 -6.54 8.30
CA ASN A 120 12.88 -6.56 8.65
C ASN A 120 13.21 -7.86 9.39
N PRO A 121 14.42 -8.41 9.20
CA PRO A 121 14.81 -9.66 9.88
C PRO A 121 15.03 -9.49 11.37
N GLN A 122 15.26 -8.27 11.84
CA GLN A 122 15.46 -7.92 13.25
C GLN A 122 14.34 -7.00 13.72
N GLY A 123 13.84 -7.22 14.93
CA GLY A 123 12.78 -6.42 15.54
C GLY A 123 11.42 -6.64 14.90
N SER A 124 11.18 -7.76 14.21
CA SER A 124 9.86 -8.13 13.76
C SER A 124 9.62 -9.65 13.89
N TRP A 125 8.40 -10.01 14.25
CA TRP A 125 7.96 -11.40 14.42
C TRP A 125 6.48 -11.55 14.14
N ILE A 126 5.97 -12.77 14.23
CA ILE A 126 4.54 -13.06 14.25
C ILE A 126 4.11 -13.13 15.70
N GLU A 127 3.24 -12.23 16.12
CA GLU A 127 2.69 -12.13 17.47
C GLU A 127 1.40 -12.97 17.57
N TYR A 128 1.33 -13.81 18.57
CA TYR A 128 0.19 -14.73 18.77
C TYR A 128 -0.68 -14.40 19.97
N GLU A 129 -0.18 -13.65 20.95
CA GLU A 129 -0.86 -13.39 22.22
C GLU A 129 -1.49 -12.00 22.26
N THR A 130 -0.72 -10.95 21.86
CA THR A 130 -1.17 -9.57 21.94
C THR A 130 -2.02 -9.20 20.72
N THR A 131 -3.22 -8.69 20.98
CA THR A 131 -4.12 -8.19 19.93
C THR A 131 -4.55 -6.74 20.15
N ASP A 132 -4.25 -6.15 21.32
CA ASP A 132 -4.53 -4.77 21.68
C ASP A 132 -3.23 -3.96 21.80
N PHE A 133 -2.71 -3.53 20.66
CA PHE A 133 -1.46 -2.74 20.58
C PHE A 133 -1.60 -1.29 21.05
N ILE A 134 -2.80 -0.87 21.45
CA ILE A 134 -3.02 0.46 22.04
C ILE A 134 -2.63 0.45 23.52
N ASN A 135 -3.01 -0.58 24.24
CA ASN A 135 -2.83 -0.69 25.69
C ASN A 135 -1.66 -1.59 26.07
N GLU A 136 -1.26 -2.48 25.20
CA GLU A 136 -0.21 -3.47 25.44
C GLU A 136 0.91 -3.33 24.42
N LYS A 137 2.13 -3.65 24.85
CA LYS A 137 3.29 -3.74 23.96
C LYS A 137 3.60 -5.21 23.69
N SER A 138 3.81 -5.51 22.43
CA SER A 138 4.26 -6.83 22.03
C SER A 138 5.70 -7.10 22.49
N THR A 139 5.94 -8.31 22.97
CA THR A 139 7.26 -8.78 23.36
C THR A 139 7.45 -10.22 22.93
N VAL A 140 8.57 -10.53 22.30
CA VAL A 140 8.86 -11.88 21.77
C VAL A 140 8.76 -12.95 22.88
N ASN A 141 7.89 -13.92 22.68
CA ASN A 141 7.73 -15.07 23.55
C ASN A 141 8.16 -16.36 22.82
N ASN A 142 9.43 -16.71 22.95
CA ASN A 142 10.00 -17.92 22.31
C ASN A 142 9.32 -19.23 22.76
N LYS A 143 8.63 -19.24 23.90
CA LYS A 143 7.96 -20.45 24.42
C LYS A 143 6.75 -20.88 23.59
N ILE A 144 6.13 -19.94 22.91
CA ILE A 144 4.98 -20.18 22.02
C ILE A 144 5.36 -20.18 20.54
N GLY A 145 6.65 -20.09 20.22
CA GLY A 145 7.16 -20.16 18.85
C GLY A 145 7.36 -18.83 18.18
N GLU A 146 7.27 -17.71 18.91
CA GLU A 146 7.61 -16.40 18.35
C GLU A 146 9.12 -16.28 18.19
N ILE A 147 9.54 -15.91 17.00
CA ILE A 147 10.96 -15.79 16.65
C ILE A 147 11.12 -14.54 15.77
N GLU A 148 12.09 -13.69 16.13
CA GLU A 148 12.47 -12.58 15.27
C GLU A 148 13.04 -13.11 13.95
N LYS A 149 12.38 -12.79 12.85
CA LYS A 149 12.81 -13.14 11.50
C LYS A 149 12.16 -12.25 10.45
N SER A 150 12.73 -12.25 9.24
CA SER A 150 12.02 -11.69 8.09
C SER A 150 10.84 -12.58 7.74
N ASN A 151 9.65 -11.98 7.62
CA ASN A 151 8.44 -12.66 7.21
C ASN A 151 7.93 -12.03 5.91
N SER A 152 7.47 -12.87 4.98
CA SER A 152 6.89 -12.39 3.73
C SER A 152 5.52 -11.76 3.99
N VAL A 153 5.35 -10.51 3.55
CA VAL A 153 4.08 -9.76 3.62
C VAL A 153 3.34 -9.87 2.31
N MET A 154 4.06 -9.95 1.20
CA MET A 154 3.50 -10.04 -0.14
C MET A 154 4.32 -10.96 -1.02
N LEU A 155 3.64 -11.87 -1.70
CA LEU A 155 4.21 -12.78 -2.69
C LEU A 155 3.61 -12.49 -4.07
N TYR A 156 4.44 -12.63 -5.10
CA TYR A 156 4.07 -12.60 -6.49
C TYR A 156 4.28 -13.98 -7.11
N LEU A 157 3.23 -14.51 -7.72
CA LEU A 157 3.23 -15.84 -8.33
C LEU A 157 3.03 -15.72 -9.83
N THR A 158 3.78 -16.52 -10.59
CA THR A 158 3.60 -16.62 -12.03
C THR A 158 3.54 -18.08 -12.48
N ARG A 159 2.74 -18.33 -13.48
CA ARG A 159 2.63 -19.65 -14.12
C ARG A 159 2.41 -19.49 -15.62
N SER A 160 3.12 -20.29 -16.44
CA SER A 160 2.91 -20.34 -17.88
C SER A 160 1.84 -21.39 -18.19
N ILE A 161 0.84 -20.99 -18.95
CA ILE A 161 -0.23 -21.89 -19.41
C ILE A 161 -0.19 -21.93 -20.94
N LYS A 162 -0.27 -23.12 -21.51
CA LYS A 162 -0.19 -23.31 -22.95
C LYS A 162 -1.27 -22.47 -23.68
N ASN A 163 -0.85 -21.74 -24.69
CA ASN A 163 -1.69 -20.86 -25.52
C ASN A 163 -2.42 -19.73 -24.77
N LYS A 164 -1.92 -19.31 -23.60
CA LYS A 164 -2.46 -18.17 -22.83
C LYS A 164 -1.33 -17.24 -22.39
N PRO A 165 -1.63 -15.96 -22.10
CA PRO A 165 -0.69 -15.09 -21.42
C PRO A 165 -0.23 -15.70 -20.10
N GLN A 166 0.96 -15.34 -19.64
CA GLN A 166 1.48 -15.77 -18.35
C GLN A 166 0.53 -15.35 -17.23
N GLN A 167 0.04 -16.30 -16.46
CA GLN A 167 -0.76 -16.01 -15.28
C GLN A 167 0.06 -15.25 -14.25
N ARG A 168 -0.53 -14.21 -13.63
CA ARG A 168 0.09 -13.34 -12.64
C ARG A 168 -0.84 -13.19 -11.45
N ILE A 169 -0.32 -13.46 -10.25
CA ILE A 169 -1.11 -13.42 -9.01
C ILE A 169 -0.31 -12.69 -7.95
N PHE A 170 -0.97 -11.78 -7.22
CA PHE A 170 -0.44 -11.17 -6.00
C PHE A 170 -1.21 -11.65 -4.80
N VAL A 171 -0.49 -12.02 -3.73
CA VAL A 171 -1.06 -12.38 -2.44
C VAL A 171 -0.39 -11.51 -1.37
N ILE A 172 -1.20 -10.76 -0.63
CA ILE A 172 -0.76 -9.80 0.38
C ILE A 172 -1.43 -10.14 1.70
N GLY A 173 -0.70 -10.05 2.81
CA GLY A 173 -1.21 -10.35 4.16
C GLY A 173 -2.04 -9.24 4.81
N ASP A 174 -2.39 -8.18 4.08
CA ASP A 174 -3.12 -7.02 4.58
C ASP A 174 -4.01 -6.42 3.48
N SER A 175 -5.28 -6.23 3.77
CA SER A 175 -6.22 -5.57 2.86
C SER A 175 -6.21 -4.05 3.03
N ASP A 176 -5.93 -3.57 4.23
CA ASP A 176 -5.97 -2.15 4.57
C ASP A 176 -4.86 -1.34 3.89
N CYS A 177 -3.74 -1.95 3.54
CA CYS A 177 -2.62 -1.30 2.86
C CYS A 177 -3.01 -0.65 1.50
N LEU A 178 -4.10 -1.11 0.88
CA LEU A 178 -4.66 -0.58 -0.36
C LEU A 178 -5.92 0.26 -0.15
N SER A 179 -6.35 0.46 1.10
CA SER A 179 -7.54 1.26 1.43
C SER A 179 -7.31 2.76 1.14
N THR A 180 -8.38 3.47 0.81
CA THR A 180 -8.33 4.93 0.62
C THR A 180 -7.79 5.65 1.86
N LYS A 181 -8.10 5.13 3.05
CA LYS A 181 -7.60 5.66 4.32
C LYS A 181 -6.08 5.58 4.38
N GLU A 182 -5.52 4.39 4.11
CA GLU A 182 -4.07 4.20 4.16
C GLU A 182 -3.35 4.97 3.05
N LEU A 183 -3.89 4.97 1.83
CA LEU A 183 -3.33 5.72 0.70
C LEU A 183 -3.26 7.24 0.93
N SER A 184 -4.16 7.78 1.76
CA SER A 184 -4.20 9.21 2.12
C SER A 184 -3.44 9.53 3.42
N THR A 185 -3.00 8.52 4.18
CA THR A 185 -2.32 8.70 5.46
C THR A 185 -0.82 8.97 5.24
N SER A 186 -0.35 10.08 5.78
CA SER A 186 1.10 10.37 5.83
C SER A 186 1.61 10.13 7.25
N ARG A 187 2.70 9.37 7.37
CA ARG A 187 3.36 9.08 8.65
C ARG A 187 4.75 9.68 8.69
N ALA A 188 5.01 10.52 9.69
CA ALA A 188 6.33 11.15 9.86
C ALA A 188 7.43 10.09 10.00
N GLY A 189 8.51 10.24 9.25
CA GLY A 189 9.65 9.31 9.28
C GLY A 189 9.46 8.01 8.47
N LEU A 190 8.29 7.77 7.87
CA LEU A 190 8.08 6.66 6.95
C LEU A 190 7.90 7.16 5.52
N ASN A 191 8.62 6.55 4.60
CA ASN A 191 8.56 6.87 3.16
C ASN A 191 7.62 5.89 2.45
N GLY A 192 6.33 5.95 2.79
CA GLY A 192 5.31 5.06 2.26
C GLY A 192 5.07 5.24 0.76
N ALA A 193 4.96 4.14 0.03
CA ALA A 193 4.74 4.11 -1.41
C ALA A 193 3.55 3.22 -1.81
N ASN A 194 2.53 3.13 -0.96
CA ASN A 194 1.37 2.27 -1.18
C ASN A 194 0.63 2.57 -2.50
N PHE A 195 0.49 3.85 -2.87
CA PHE A 195 -0.11 4.22 -4.15
C PHE A 195 0.72 3.71 -5.36
N SER A 196 2.05 3.76 -5.25
CA SER A 196 2.92 3.21 -6.29
C SER A 196 2.80 1.69 -6.38
N LEU A 197 2.67 1.00 -5.23
CA LEU A 197 2.44 -0.44 -5.20
C LEU A 197 1.18 -0.83 -5.97
N ILE A 198 0.03 -0.22 -5.64
CA ILE A 198 -1.24 -0.54 -6.30
C ILE A 198 -1.18 -0.28 -7.81
N THR A 199 -0.55 0.83 -8.20
CA THR A 199 -0.38 1.20 -9.61
C THR A 199 0.43 0.13 -10.36
N GLU A 200 1.55 -0.31 -9.79
CA GLU A 200 2.42 -1.32 -10.42
C GLU A 200 1.80 -2.72 -10.40
N MET A 201 1.01 -3.06 -9.39
CA MET A 201 0.24 -4.30 -9.38
C MET A 201 -0.75 -4.36 -10.54
N PHE A 202 -1.56 -3.30 -10.74
CA PHE A 202 -2.51 -3.25 -11.85
C PHE A 202 -1.81 -3.20 -13.20
N ARG A 203 -0.71 -2.48 -13.34
CA ARG A 203 0.13 -2.48 -14.53
C ARG A 203 0.61 -3.88 -14.87
N CYS A 204 1.17 -4.57 -13.89
CA CYS A 204 1.65 -5.94 -14.05
C CYS A 204 0.50 -6.88 -14.47
N LEU A 205 -0.64 -6.86 -13.76
CA LEU A 205 -1.75 -7.78 -14.00
C LEU A 205 -2.49 -7.50 -15.31
N SER A 206 -2.40 -6.29 -15.84
CA SER A 206 -3.00 -5.91 -17.14
C SER A 206 -2.00 -6.01 -18.30
N TYR A 207 -0.81 -6.55 -18.09
CA TYR A 207 0.25 -6.66 -19.10
C TYR A 207 0.62 -5.30 -19.71
N ASP A 208 0.73 -4.27 -18.88
CA ASP A 208 1.01 -2.87 -19.22
C ASP A 208 -0.10 -2.13 -19.99
N GLU A 209 -1.30 -2.70 -20.10
CA GLU A 209 -2.44 -1.99 -20.70
C GLU A 209 -2.97 -0.87 -19.79
N TYR A 210 -2.84 -1.00 -18.46
CA TYR A 210 -3.33 -0.04 -17.46
C TYR A 210 -2.28 0.20 -16.37
N PRO A 211 -2.21 1.42 -15.79
CA PRO A 211 -2.98 2.61 -16.16
C PRO A 211 -2.58 3.15 -17.53
N ILE A 212 -3.55 3.69 -18.27
CA ILE A 212 -3.26 4.35 -19.55
C ILE A 212 -2.43 5.60 -19.28
N GLU A 213 -1.20 5.63 -19.76
CA GLU A 213 -0.37 6.82 -19.72
C GLU A 213 -0.91 7.84 -20.74
N THR A 214 -1.89 8.61 -20.33
CA THR A 214 -2.27 9.79 -21.08
C THR A 214 -1.16 10.79 -20.95
N GLY A 215 -0.19 10.85 -21.81
CA GLY A 215 0.94 11.80 -21.73
C GLY A 215 0.49 13.26 -21.54
N ARG A 216 -0.14 13.54 -20.40
CA ARG A 216 -0.52 14.91 -20.02
C ARG A 216 0.77 15.69 -19.91
N VAL A 217 0.95 16.57 -20.87
CA VAL A 217 1.92 17.66 -20.72
C VAL A 217 1.71 18.23 -19.33
N ARG A 218 2.72 18.15 -18.47
CA ARG A 218 2.65 18.78 -17.14
C ARG A 218 2.15 20.20 -17.36
N PRO A 219 1.10 20.65 -16.63
CA PRO A 219 0.70 22.03 -16.76
C PRO A 219 1.92 22.90 -16.52
N PRO A 220 2.10 23.99 -17.29
CA PRO A 220 3.22 24.88 -17.08
C PRO A 220 3.28 25.22 -15.58
N ASP A 221 4.49 25.19 -15.04
CA ASP A 221 4.72 25.50 -13.64
C ASP A 221 4.17 26.91 -13.36
N ASN A 222 3.04 26.98 -12.62
CA ASN A 222 2.44 28.22 -12.20
C ASN A 222 3.06 28.76 -10.89
N ASN A 223 4.14 28.16 -10.43
CA ASN A 223 4.84 28.64 -9.26
C ASN A 223 5.58 29.94 -9.60
N LEU A 224 5.27 30.98 -8.86
CA LEU A 224 6.00 32.24 -8.93
C LEU A 224 7.38 32.06 -8.31
N HIS A 225 8.41 31.95 -9.13
CA HIS A 225 9.81 31.93 -8.70
C HIS A 225 10.26 33.36 -8.31
N LEU A 226 9.89 33.79 -7.11
CA LEU A 226 10.27 35.09 -6.57
C LEU A 226 11.54 34.95 -5.71
N SER A 227 12.49 35.89 -5.88
CA SER A 227 13.57 36.02 -4.92
C SER A 227 13.03 36.39 -3.53
N GLN A 228 13.76 36.07 -2.45
CA GLN A 228 13.32 36.39 -1.08
C GLN A 228 12.97 37.87 -0.91
N ASN A 229 13.72 38.77 -1.52
CA ASN A 229 13.47 40.22 -1.45
C ASN A 229 12.17 40.60 -2.20
N MET A 230 11.91 40.02 -3.37
CA MET A 230 10.66 40.28 -4.10
C MET A 230 9.44 39.72 -3.37
N MET A 231 9.59 38.61 -2.65
CA MET A 231 8.49 38.01 -1.88
C MET A 231 8.00 38.95 -0.77
N VAL A 232 8.90 39.70 -0.14
CA VAL A 232 8.54 40.69 0.89
C VAL A 232 7.72 41.83 0.26
N TRP A 233 8.15 42.34 -0.89
CA TRP A 233 7.44 43.43 -1.59
C TRP A 233 6.07 42.99 -2.10
N VAL A 234 5.96 41.77 -2.62
CA VAL A 234 4.66 41.20 -3.02
C VAL A 234 3.70 41.09 -1.83
N LYS A 235 4.19 40.60 -0.68
CA LYS A 235 3.39 40.56 0.56
C LYS A 235 2.94 41.95 1.01
N ILE A 236 3.83 42.96 0.99
CA ILE A 236 3.48 44.33 1.36
C ILE A 236 2.42 44.89 0.40
N LEU A 237 2.57 44.64 -0.89
CA LEU A 237 1.62 45.12 -1.90
C LEU A 237 0.22 44.54 -1.69
N PHE A 238 0.12 43.22 -1.59
CA PHE A 238 -1.20 42.56 -1.52
C PHE A 238 -1.86 42.61 -0.14
N VAL A 239 -1.07 42.58 0.94
CA VAL A 239 -1.61 42.53 2.31
C VAL A 239 -1.88 43.92 2.87
N TRP A 240 -1.11 44.94 2.46
CA TRP A 240 -1.20 46.28 3.03
C TRP A 240 -1.62 47.34 2.02
N LEU A 241 -0.91 47.50 0.90
CA LEU A 241 -1.16 48.62 -0.02
C LEU A 241 -2.52 48.52 -0.71
N ILE A 242 -2.89 47.38 -1.24
CA ILE A 242 -4.16 47.19 -1.92
C ILE A 242 -5.35 47.37 -0.96
N PRO A 243 -5.41 46.75 0.22
CA PRO A 243 -6.50 46.97 1.17
C PRO A 243 -6.60 48.43 1.64
N LEU A 244 -5.46 49.11 1.91
CA LEU A 244 -5.46 50.51 2.30
C LEU A 244 -5.96 51.42 1.18
N ALA A 245 -5.58 51.16 -0.07
CA ALA A 245 -6.07 51.93 -1.22
C ALA A 245 -7.59 51.78 -1.40
N ILE A 246 -8.11 50.55 -1.23
CA ILE A 246 -9.55 50.29 -1.29
C ILE A 246 -10.29 51.01 -0.15
N MET A 247 -9.72 50.99 1.07
CA MET A 247 -10.28 51.68 2.23
C MET A 247 -10.31 53.18 2.00
N ALA A 248 -9.22 53.80 1.57
CA ALA A 248 -9.12 55.23 1.28
C ALA A 248 -10.11 55.65 0.19
N TRP A 249 -10.23 54.84 -0.88
CA TRP A 249 -11.22 55.06 -1.94
C TRP A 249 -12.66 55.02 -1.40
N SER A 250 -12.96 54.05 -0.58
CA SER A 250 -14.27 53.89 0.04
C SER A 250 -14.63 55.09 0.92
N ILE A 251 -13.68 55.58 1.72
CA ILE A 251 -13.87 56.76 2.54
C ILE A 251 -14.16 58.02 1.69
N VAL A 252 -13.35 58.27 0.65
CA VAL A 252 -13.55 59.40 -0.27
C VAL A 252 -14.93 59.31 -0.96
N PHE A 253 -15.30 58.09 -1.39
CA PHE A 253 -16.60 57.86 -2.00
C PHE A 253 -17.78 58.16 -1.05
N LEU A 254 -17.69 57.73 0.21
CA LEU A 254 -18.68 57.99 1.24
C LEU A 254 -18.79 59.49 1.57
N ILE A 255 -17.66 60.20 1.68
CA ILE A 255 -17.65 61.65 1.92
C ILE A 255 -18.32 62.40 0.76
N ARG A 256 -17.98 62.06 -0.50
CA ARG A 256 -18.60 62.68 -1.67
C ARG A 256 -20.09 62.40 -1.76
N ARG A 257 -20.53 61.22 -1.42
CA ARG A 257 -21.95 60.86 -1.37
C ARG A 257 -22.72 61.63 -0.30
N LYS A 258 -22.12 61.89 0.86
CA LYS A 258 -22.74 62.64 2.00
C LYS A 258 -22.82 64.15 1.72
N ARG A 259 -22.00 64.68 0.80
CA ARG A 259 -22.00 66.11 0.41
C ARG A 259 -22.93 66.45 -0.77
N ARG A 260 -23.51 65.48 -1.38
CA ARG A 260 -24.64 65.62 -2.33
C ARG A 260 -25.96 65.38 -1.60
#